data_cb23e042f30268b23dc8ee6238a796ca
#
_entry.id   cb23e042f30268b23dc8ee6238a796ca
#
_cell.length_a   1.000
_cell.length_b   1.000
_cell.length_c   1.000
_cell.angle_alpha   90.00
_cell.angle_beta   90.00
_cell.angle_gamma   90.00
#
_symmetry.space_group_name_H-M   'P 1'
#
loop_
_entity.id
_entity.type
_entity.pdbx_description
1 polymer ?
#
loop_
_entity_poly.entity_id
_entity_poly.type
_entity_poly.pdbx_seq_one_letter_code
_entity_poly.pdbx_strand_id
1 'polypeptide(L)' 'MTVAVGTTVKWVNHDDIPHVVVNEDKVFRSKVLDTDDSYSFTFASAGTFDYFCGLHPHMVGKVIVK' A
#
# COMPACT_ATOMS: atom_id res chain seq x y z
N MET A 1 9.62 -5.11 -0.95
CA MET A 1 8.84 -6.34 -0.70
C MET A 1 8.64 -7.08 -2.02
N THR A 2 8.87 -8.37 -2.05
CA THR A 2 8.64 -9.20 -3.24
C THR A 2 7.62 -10.28 -2.90
N VAL A 3 6.58 -10.39 -3.72
CA VAL A 3 5.50 -11.36 -3.51
C VAL A 3 5.14 -12.06 -4.82
N ALA A 4 4.43 -13.18 -4.73
CA ALA A 4 3.94 -13.90 -5.90
C ALA A 4 2.63 -13.27 -6.41
N VAL A 5 2.34 -13.44 -7.70
CA VAL A 5 1.04 -13.08 -8.28
C VAL A 5 -0.06 -13.79 -7.50
N GLY A 6 -1.13 -13.07 -7.18
CA GLY A 6 -2.24 -13.57 -6.40
C GLY A 6 -2.10 -13.32 -4.89
N THR A 7 -0.97 -12.76 -4.45
CA THR A 7 -0.76 -12.45 -3.04
C THR A 7 -1.58 -11.24 -2.60
N THR A 8 -2.20 -11.33 -1.42
CA THR A 8 -2.86 -10.20 -0.78
C THR A 8 -1.88 -9.57 0.21
N VAL A 9 -1.62 -8.28 0.02
CA VAL A 9 -0.77 -7.49 0.93
C VAL A 9 -1.67 -6.65 1.81
N LYS A 10 -1.37 -6.64 3.12
CA LYS A 10 -2.12 -5.88 4.10
C LYS A 10 -1.23 -4.81 4.71
N TRP A 11 -1.69 -3.56 4.68
CA TRP A 11 -1.05 -2.44 5.36
C TRP A 11 -1.81 -2.13 6.64
N VAL A 12 -1.11 -1.98 7.74
CA VAL A 12 -1.69 -1.64 9.04
C VAL A 12 -1.04 -0.36 9.55
N ASN A 13 -1.85 0.60 9.96
CA ASN A 13 -1.35 1.84 10.56
C ASN A 13 -1.18 1.64 12.06
N HIS A 14 0.07 1.66 12.54
CA HIS A 14 0.38 1.59 13.97
C HIS A 14 0.78 2.94 14.57
N ASP A 15 0.71 4.02 13.77
CA ASP A 15 1.07 5.35 14.22
C ASP A 15 -0.10 6.07 14.90
N ASP A 16 0.21 7.16 15.62
CA ASP A 16 -0.77 8.02 16.25
C ASP A 16 -1.47 8.94 15.26
N ILE A 17 -0.96 9.04 14.03
CA ILE A 17 -1.46 9.94 13.00
C ILE A 17 -2.03 9.13 11.84
N PRO A 18 -2.99 9.68 11.09
CA PRO A 18 -3.58 8.97 9.96
C PRO A 18 -2.62 8.84 8.78
N HIS A 19 -2.80 7.77 8.00
CA HIS A 19 -2.06 7.52 6.76
C HIS A 19 -3.00 7.09 5.65
N VAL A 20 -2.57 7.30 4.39
CA VAL A 20 -3.28 6.83 3.20
C VAL A 20 -2.27 6.13 2.31
N VAL A 21 -2.57 4.90 1.88
CA VAL A 21 -1.72 4.16 0.94
C VAL A 21 -2.19 4.46 -0.47
N VAL A 22 -1.30 5.01 -1.31
CA VAL A 22 -1.62 5.39 -2.69
C VAL A 22 -0.55 4.84 -3.62
N ASN A 23 -0.97 4.10 -4.66
CA ASN A 23 -0.06 3.67 -5.72
C ASN A 23 0.18 4.83 -6.70
N GLU A 24 1.42 5.01 -7.16
CA GLU A 24 1.76 6.10 -8.09
C GLU A 24 0.99 6.04 -9.40
N ASP A 25 0.69 4.83 -9.88
CA ASP A 25 -0.09 4.61 -11.10
C ASP A 25 -1.59 4.50 -10.84
N LYS A 26 -2.01 4.73 -9.59
CA LYS A 26 -3.42 4.71 -9.16
C LYS A 26 -4.10 3.35 -9.34
N VAL A 27 -3.33 2.26 -9.30
CA VAL A 27 -3.88 0.91 -9.34
C VAL A 27 -4.64 0.59 -8.06
N PHE A 28 -4.15 1.12 -6.93
CA PHE A 28 -4.83 0.97 -5.64
C PHE A 28 -4.70 2.24 -4.81
N ARG A 29 -5.67 2.45 -3.94
CA ARG A 29 -5.68 3.56 -3.00
C ARG A 29 -6.53 3.18 -1.79
N SER A 30 -6.00 3.36 -0.59
CA SER A 30 -6.76 3.13 0.62
C SER A 30 -7.62 4.35 0.98
N LYS A 31 -8.61 4.14 1.85
CA LYS A 31 -9.21 5.23 2.60
C LYS A 31 -8.19 5.75 3.61
N VAL A 32 -8.54 6.82 4.33
CA VAL A 32 -7.73 7.28 5.46
C VAL A 32 -7.69 6.18 6.51
N LEU A 33 -6.48 5.77 6.90
CA LEU A 33 -6.25 4.75 7.91
C LEU A 33 -5.89 5.44 9.22
N ASP A 34 -6.79 5.36 10.19
CA ASP A 34 -6.51 5.80 11.56
C ASP A 34 -5.68 4.74 12.28
N THR A 35 -5.31 5.00 13.53
CA THR A 35 -4.54 4.04 14.33
C THR A 35 -5.26 2.69 14.35
N ASP A 36 -4.51 1.61 14.08
CA ASP A 36 -4.98 0.22 14.00
C ASP A 36 -5.90 -0.11 12.81
N ASP A 37 -6.20 0.86 11.94
CA ASP A 37 -6.91 0.58 10.69
C ASP A 37 -5.99 -0.14 9.72
N SER A 38 -6.59 -0.89 8.78
CA SER A 38 -5.85 -1.63 7.77
C SER A 38 -6.47 -1.53 6.40
N TYR A 39 -5.64 -1.79 5.39
CA TYR A 39 -6.03 -1.85 3.99
C TYR A 39 -5.36 -3.05 3.34
N SER A 40 -6.10 -3.80 2.54
CA SER A 40 -5.58 -4.96 1.82
C SER A 40 -5.82 -4.83 0.33
N PHE A 41 -4.85 -5.30 -0.46
CA PHE A 41 -4.98 -5.33 -1.91
C PHE A 41 -4.36 -6.62 -2.44
N THR A 42 -5.06 -7.28 -3.37
CA THR A 42 -4.59 -8.51 -4.02
C THR A 42 -3.96 -8.17 -5.36
N PHE A 43 -2.70 -8.57 -5.54
CA PHE A 43 -1.95 -8.31 -6.76
C PHE A 43 -2.17 -9.43 -7.78
N ALA A 44 -3.06 -9.18 -8.74
CA ALA A 44 -3.43 -10.18 -9.75
C ALA A 44 -2.48 -10.22 -10.95
N SER A 45 -1.58 -9.26 -11.09
CA SER A 45 -0.65 -9.16 -12.22
C SER A 45 0.77 -8.92 -11.74
N ALA A 46 1.75 -9.44 -12.47
CA ALA A 46 3.16 -9.19 -12.18
C ALA A 46 3.52 -7.73 -12.51
N GLY A 47 4.48 -7.19 -11.80
CA GLY A 47 4.98 -5.83 -12.01
C GLY A 47 5.59 -5.23 -10.75
N THR A 48 5.98 -3.96 -10.87
CA THR A 48 6.50 -3.19 -9.75
C THR A 48 5.50 -2.11 -9.42
N PHE A 49 5.09 -2.07 -8.15
CA PHE A 49 4.06 -1.13 -7.68
C PHE A 49 4.65 -0.26 -6.58
N ASP A 50 4.98 0.99 -6.95
CA ASP A 50 5.46 1.97 -5.98
C ASP A 50 4.27 2.63 -5.29
N TYR A 51 4.39 2.85 -3.99
CA TYR A 51 3.33 3.50 -3.23
C TYR A 51 3.91 4.53 -2.26
N PHE A 52 3.06 5.43 -1.83
CA PHE A 52 3.41 6.49 -0.89
C PHE A 52 2.22 6.76 0.02
N CYS A 53 2.47 7.48 1.12
CA CYS A 53 1.38 7.97 1.97
C CYS A 53 0.83 9.27 1.38
N GLY A 54 -0.47 9.32 1.09
CA GLY A 54 -1.10 10.50 0.52
C GLY A 54 -1.06 11.74 1.41
N LEU A 55 -0.88 11.55 2.73
CA LEU A 55 -0.78 12.63 3.71
C LEU A 55 0.68 12.97 4.04
N HIS A 56 1.60 12.05 3.77
CA HIS A 56 3.03 12.21 4.05
C HIS A 56 3.81 11.65 2.86
N PRO A 57 3.90 12.40 1.72
CA PRO A 57 4.43 11.86 0.47
C PRO A 57 5.87 11.36 0.49
N HIS A 58 6.66 11.73 1.50
CA HIS A 58 8.03 11.23 1.65
C HIS A 58 8.07 9.81 2.26
N MET A 59 6.95 9.29 2.75
CA MET A 59 6.84 7.92 3.23
C MET A 59 6.48 7.02 2.05
N VAL A 60 7.49 6.35 1.50
CA VAL A 60 7.35 5.57 0.26
C VAL A 60 7.72 4.11 0.46
N GLY A 61 7.18 3.26 -0.39
CA GLY A 61 7.52 1.84 -0.41
C GLY A 61 7.29 1.26 -1.80
N LYS A 62 7.60 -0.03 -1.94
CA LYS A 62 7.52 -0.72 -3.22
C LYS A 62 7.10 -2.17 -3.01
N VAL A 63 6.22 -2.65 -3.87
CA VAL A 63 5.85 -4.08 -3.95
C VAL A 63 6.25 -4.60 -5.33
N ILE A 64 7.08 -5.64 -5.36
CA ILE A 64 7.47 -6.32 -6.59
C ILE A 64 6.68 -7.62 -6.67
N VAL A 65 5.91 -7.80 -7.73
CA VAL A 65 5.06 -8.98 -7.94
C VAL A 65 5.65 -9.80 -9.09
N LYS A 66 5.94 -11.05 -8.81
CA LYS A 66 6.58 -11.94 -9.80
C LYS A 66 5.71 -13.13 -10.19
#